data_1d034e267a79697c41c8ef7d8f53aa23
#
_entry.id   1d034e267a79697c41c8ef7d8f53aa23
#
_cell.length_a   1.000
_cell.length_b   1.000
_cell.length_c   1.000
_cell.angle_alpha   90.00
_cell.angle_beta   90.00
_cell.angle_gamma   90.00
#
_symmetry.space_group_name_H-M   'P 1'
#
loop_
_entity.id
_entity.type
_entity.pdbx_description
1 polymer ?
#
loop_
_entity_poly.entity_id
_entity_poly.type
_entity_poly.pdbx_seq_one_letter_code
_entity_poly.pdbx_strand_id
1 'polypeptide(L)'
;MPIFSRTLPTLSALALALGLAGAAQAQGIAWVSSEKDHTLTLIDMKTLTVAGTVPTCKRPRHMRLTPDAKKLVVACGDSQQADLIDVASRQSVGKLPLGDDPEIFDLTPDGKTLYVSNEEDAEVGIVDVASGKRVGAIKVGEEPEGVLVAPDGKTVYVTSEVASLVHVVDAASKKVVKNIKVGKRPRRFALTPDGSQLWVSNELAASVSVIDTRTQAVIETIKFQVKGARDKDITPVGLTMSADGKRAFVGLGQANHVAFVDVASRKVEQLVLVGKRAWGVGLNKAGDKLLVVNGLSDDLTVVDVASAKALKTLPVGRVPHSVVVVE
;
A
#
# COMPACT_ATOMS: atom_id res chain seq x y z
N MET A 1 61.00 42.28 -58.25
CA MET A 1 60.92 41.18 -57.23
C MET A 1 59.70 41.38 -56.38
N PRO A 2 58.66 40.56 -56.48
CA PRO A 2 57.43 40.70 -55.68
C PRO A 2 57.53 39.93 -54.38
N ILE A 3 57.09 40.59 -53.31
CA ILE A 3 57.00 40.06 -51.96
C ILE A 3 55.67 39.29 -51.80
N PHE A 4 55.76 37.96 -51.53
CA PHE A 4 54.61 37.14 -51.26
C PHE A 4 54.16 37.33 -49.78
N SER A 5 52.95 37.84 -49.61
CA SER A 5 52.25 37.87 -48.34
C SER A 5 51.53 36.54 -48.16
N ARG A 6 51.87 35.77 -47.09
CA ARG A 6 51.18 34.56 -46.66
C ARG A 6 50.09 34.93 -45.65
N THR A 7 48.84 34.76 -46.04
CA THR A 7 47.69 34.81 -45.13
C THR A 7 47.52 33.45 -44.45
N LEU A 8 47.51 33.44 -43.14
CA LEU A 8 47.16 32.29 -42.31
C LEU A 8 45.63 32.13 -42.21
N PRO A 9 45.07 30.92 -42.29
CA PRO A 9 43.64 30.72 -42.04
C PRO A 9 43.32 30.69 -40.56
N THR A 10 42.36 31.49 -40.15
CA THR A 10 41.74 31.50 -38.86
C THR A 10 40.89 30.24 -38.67
N LEU A 11 41.30 29.36 -37.75
CA LEU A 11 40.48 28.24 -37.28
C LEU A 11 39.34 28.77 -36.37
N SER A 12 38.13 28.72 -36.88
CA SER A 12 36.92 28.95 -36.10
C SER A 12 36.67 27.69 -35.21
N ALA A 13 36.86 27.80 -33.91
CA ALA A 13 36.47 26.80 -32.96
C ALA A 13 34.95 26.79 -32.81
N LEU A 14 34.30 25.78 -33.36
CA LEU A 14 32.89 25.48 -33.14
C LEU A 14 32.74 24.84 -31.74
N ALA A 15 32.30 25.60 -30.76
CA ALA A 15 31.97 25.10 -29.42
C ALA A 15 30.68 24.31 -29.52
N LEU A 16 30.78 22.95 -29.43
CA LEU A 16 29.66 22.04 -29.31
C LEU A 16 29.12 22.14 -27.89
N ALA A 17 28.06 22.90 -27.67
CA ALA A 17 27.31 22.89 -26.42
C ALA A 17 26.56 21.56 -26.30
N LEU A 18 27.15 20.57 -25.60
CA LEU A 18 26.44 19.41 -25.13
C LEU A 18 25.41 19.89 -24.08
N GLY A 19 24.17 20.06 -24.52
CA GLY A 19 23.04 20.21 -23.64
C GLY A 19 22.88 18.88 -22.85
N LEU A 20 23.25 18.90 -21.58
CA LEU A 20 22.81 17.92 -20.61
C LEU A 20 21.27 18.01 -20.54
N ALA A 21 20.59 17.24 -21.38
CA ALA A 21 19.20 16.90 -21.13
C ALA A 21 19.19 16.12 -19.82
N GLY A 22 19.01 16.82 -18.70
CA GLY A 22 18.72 16.19 -17.43
C GLY A 22 17.51 15.30 -17.68
N ALA A 23 17.68 13.98 -17.50
CA ALA A 23 16.56 13.06 -17.46
C ALA A 23 15.58 13.64 -16.44
N ALA A 24 14.42 14.12 -16.91
CA ALA A 24 13.33 14.48 -16.03
C ALA A 24 13.00 13.19 -15.29
N GLN A 25 13.44 13.11 -14.03
CA GLN A 25 13.04 12.01 -13.15
C GLN A 25 11.51 12.00 -13.17
N ALA A 26 10.93 10.87 -13.54
CA ALA A 26 9.49 10.71 -13.56
C ALA A 26 8.98 11.11 -12.17
N GLN A 27 8.20 12.19 -12.16
CA GLN A 27 7.70 12.73 -10.90
C GLN A 27 6.61 11.79 -10.42
N GLY A 28 6.82 11.16 -9.27
CA GLY A 28 5.88 10.22 -8.69
C GLY A 28 4.50 10.83 -8.50
N ILE A 29 3.48 10.03 -8.78
CA ILE A 29 2.07 10.36 -8.53
C ILE A 29 1.55 9.44 -7.43
N ALA A 30 1.04 10.00 -6.35
CA ALA A 30 0.28 9.22 -5.38
C ALA A 30 -1.18 9.14 -5.83
N TRP A 31 -1.73 7.94 -5.81
CA TRP A 31 -3.11 7.63 -6.13
C TRP A 31 -3.83 7.31 -4.82
N VAL A 32 -4.94 7.96 -4.55
CA VAL A 32 -5.72 7.81 -3.32
C VAL A 32 -7.15 7.42 -3.67
N SER A 33 -7.62 6.27 -3.19
CA SER A 33 -9.00 5.84 -3.39
C SER A 33 -9.95 6.58 -2.43
N SER A 34 -11.11 7.03 -2.94
CA SER A 34 -12.15 7.74 -2.20
C SER A 34 -13.47 7.00 -2.30
N GLU A 35 -13.83 6.29 -1.24
CA GLU A 35 -14.97 5.34 -1.24
C GLU A 35 -16.29 5.98 -1.67
N LYS A 36 -16.58 7.18 -1.17
CA LYS A 36 -17.88 7.85 -1.38
C LYS A 36 -17.95 8.68 -2.65
N ASP A 37 -16.80 8.99 -3.26
CA ASP A 37 -16.76 9.77 -4.49
C ASP A 37 -16.55 8.90 -5.73
N HIS A 38 -16.24 7.60 -5.54
CA HIS A 38 -16.01 6.66 -6.63
C HIS A 38 -14.89 7.11 -7.57
N THR A 39 -13.86 7.72 -7.01
CA THR A 39 -12.74 8.30 -7.73
C THR A 39 -11.41 7.94 -7.08
N LEU A 40 -10.34 8.10 -7.85
CA LEU A 40 -8.97 8.14 -7.36
C LEU A 40 -8.47 9.57 -7.46
N THR A 41 -8.01 10.14 -6.35
CA THR A 41 -7.36 11.46 -6.35
C THR A 41 -5.87 11.28 -6.63
N LEU A 42 -5.34 12.08 -7.55
CA LEU A 42 -3.94 12.10 -7.94
C LEU A 42 -3.22 13.23 -7.22
N ILE A 43 -2.08 12.94 -6.61
CA ILE A 43 -1.23 13.93 -5.94
C ILE A 43 0.14 13.91 -6.60
N ASP A 44 0.58 15.07 -7.06
CA ASP A 44 1.95 15.28 -7.53
C ASP A 44 2.91 15.25 -6.33
N MET A 45 3.82 14.29 -6.31
CA MET A 45 4.73 14.07 -5.18
C MET A 45 5.86 15.07 -5.07
N LYS A 46 6.12 15.87 -6.12
CA LYS A 46 7.12 16.94 -6.09
C LYS A 46 6.56 18.21 -5.47
N THR A 47 5.35 18.61 -5.91
CA THR A 47 4.72 19.86 -5.46
C THR A 47 3.83 19.65 -4.24
N LEU A 48 3.49 18.41 -3.92
CA LEU A 48 2.52 18.04 -2.91
C LEU A 48 1.20 18.78 -3.12
N THR A 49 0.65 18.68 -4.33
CA THR A 49 -0.63 19.28 -4.73
C THR A 49 -1.50 18.25 -5.43
N VAL A 50 -2.81 18.43 -5.35
CA VAL A 50 -3.76 17.61 -6.12
C VAL A 50 -3.57 17.90 -7.60
N ALA A 51 -3.28 16.86 -8.37
CA ALA A 51 -3.02 16.92 -9.82
C ALA A 51 -4.25 16.55 -10.67
N GLY A 52 -5.32 16.07 -10.03
CA GLY A 52 -6.55 15.67 -10.70
C GLY A 52 -7.24 14.49 -10.04
N THR A 53 -8.28 14.00 -10.72
CA THR A 53 -9.05 12.81 -10.28
C THR A 53 -9.27 11.87 -11.47
N VAL A 54 -9.38 10.58 -11.18
CA VAL A 54 -9.71 9.53 -12.15
C VAL A 54 -10.98 8.83 -11.66
N PRO A 55 -12.04 8.76 -12.48
CA PRO A 55 -13.22 7.98 -12.11
C PRO A 55 -12.90 6.48 -12.10
N THR A 56 -13.53 5.75 -11.18
CA THR A 56 -13.41 4.30 -11.09
C THR A 56 -14.74 3.67 -10.69
N CYS A 57 -14.75 2.39 -10.34
CA CYS A 57 -15.94 1.68 -9.93
C CYS A 57 -16.44 2.12 -8.52
N LYS A 58 -17.63 1.65 -8.12
CA LYS A 58 -18.30 2.10 -6.88
C LYS A 58 -17.60 1.55 -5.63
N ARG A 59 -17.37 2.41 -4.64
CA ARG A 59 -16.72 2.13 -3.36
C ARG A 59 -15.28 1.60 -3.57
N PRO A 60 -14.38 2.38 -4.21
CA PRO A 60 -12.98 1.97 -4.37
C PRO A 60 -12.28 1.95 -3.02
N ARG A 61 -11.65 0.83 -2.70
CA ARG A 61 -10.97 0.58 -1.42
C ARG A 61 -9.51 0.27 -1.63
N HIS A 62 -9.12 -0.99 -1.53
CA HIS A 62 -7.73 -1.41 -1.68
C HIS A 62 -7.22 -1.23 -3.11
N MET A 63 -5.97 -0.83 -3.21
CA MET A 63 -5.27 -0.65 -4.49
C MET A 63 -3.88 -1.27 -4.45
N ARG A 64 -3.48 -1.87 -5.57
CA ARG A 64 -2.12 -2.39 -5.75
C ARG A 64 -1.69 -2.30 -7.20
N LEU A 65 -0.40 -2.00 -7.43
CA LEU A 65 0.19 -2.08 -8.76
C LEU A 65 0.36 -3.55 -9.18
N THR A 66 0.20 -3.81 -10.46
CA THR A 66 0.68 -5.05 -11.07
C THR A 66 2.21 -5.14 -10.93
N PRO A 67 2.81 -6.34 -10.94
CA PRO A 67 4.27 -6.50 -10.77
C PRO A 67 5.11 -5.72 -11.80
N ASP A 68 4.58 -5.48 -13.01
CA ASP A 68 5.21 -4.66 -14.04
C ASP A 68 4.97 -3.15 -13.88
N ALA A 69 4.25 -2.76 -12.83
CA ALA A 69 3.85 -1.38 -12.50
C ALA A 69 3.08 -0.65 -13.61
N LYS A 70 2.56 -1.35 -14.63
CA LYS A 70 1.81 -0.72 -15.73
C LYS A 70 0.35 -0.49 -15.43
N LYS A 71 -0.23 -1.27 -14.53
CA LYS A 71 -1.64 -1.14 -14.15
C LYS A 71 -1.78 -1.00 -12.64
N LEU A 72 -2.75 -0.20 -12.25
CA LEU A 72 -3.26 -0.12 -10.89
C LEU A 72 -4.54 -0.96 -10.82
N VAL A 73 -4.55 -1.95 -9.94
CA VAL A 73 -5.72 -2.75 -9.63
C VAL A 73 -6.44 -2.07 -8.48
N VAL A 74 -7.73 -1.82 -8.61
CA VAL A 74 -8.56 -1.12 -7.63
C VAL A 74 -9.75 -1.99 -7.24
N ALA A 75 -9.78 -2.51 -6.03
CA ALA A 75 -10.95 -3.26 -5.53
C ALA A 75 -12.10 -2.30 -5.21
N CYS A 76 -13.29 -2.63 -5.67
CA CYS A 76 -14.49 -1.83 -5.51
C CYS A 76 -15.62 -2.65 -4.89
N GLY A 77 -15.89 -2.40 -3.60
CA GLY A 77 -16.84 -3.18 -2.80
C GLY A 77 -18.25 -3.24 -3.42
N ASP A 78 -18.87 -2.09 -3.65
CA ASP A 78 -20.24 -2.04 -4.16
C ASP A 78 -20.37 -2.51 -5.63
N SER A 79 -19.29 -2.60 -6.36
CA SER A 79 -19.25 -3.11 -7.74
C SER A 79 -18.85 -4.57 -7.85
N GLN A 80 -18.43 -5.21 -6.74
CA GLN A 80 -18.03 -6.62 -6.67
C GLN A 80 -16.92 -6.98 -7.68
N GLN A 81 -16.07 -6.01 -8.01
CA GLN A 81 -15.04 -6.15 -9.05
C GLN A 81 -13.80 -5.33 -8.73
N ALA A 82 -12.70 -5.67 -9.37
CA ALA A 82 -11.56 -4.75 -9.50
C ALA A 82 -11.63 -4.02 -10.84
N ASP A 83 -11.28 -2.74 -10.82
CA ASP A 83 -10.99 -1.95 -12.00
C ASP A 83 -9.48 -2.02 -12.29
N LEU A 84 -9.11 -2.26 -13.54
CA LEU A 84 -7.75 -2.27 -14.02
C LEU A 84 -7.47 -0.94 -14.72
N ILE A 85 -6.73 -0.06 -14.06
CA ILE A 85 -6.42 1.26 -14.60
C ILE A 85 -5.00 1.25 -15.16
N ASP A 86 -4.85 1.59 -16.42
CA ASP A 86 -3.55 1.81 -17.03
C ASP A 86 -2.91 3.09 -16.45
N VAL A 87 -1.71 2.95 -15.91
CA VAL A 87 -1.04 4.03 -15.17
C VAL A 87 -0.69 5.20 -16.06
N ALA A 88 -0.28 4.94 -17.31
CA ALA A 88 0.17 5.98 -18.24
C ALA A 88 -0.99 6.79 -18.79
N SER A 89 -2.05 6.14 -19.27
CA SER A 89 -3.23 6.79 -19.82
C SER A 89 -4.24 7.23 -18.76
N ARG A 90 -4.16 6.70 -17.56
CA ARG A 90 -5.12 6.92 -16.45
C ARG A 90 -6.55 6.50 -16.82
N GLN A 91 -6.68 5.49 -17.66
CA GLN A 91 -7.97 4.98 -18.13
C GLN A 91 -8.21 3.56 -17.63
N SER A 92 -9.48 3.22 -17.37
CA SER A 92 -9.87 1.83 -17.13
C SER A 92 -9.68 1.03 -18.41
N VAL A 93 -8.91 -0.06 -18.33
CA VAL A 93 -8.59 -0.95 -19.45
C VAL A 93 -9.12 -2.37 -19.27
N GLY A 94 -9.78 -2.65 -18.17
CA GLY A 94 -10.37 -3.96 -17.90
C GLY A 94 -10.95 -4.06 -16.50
N LYS A 95 -11.61 -5.19 -16.23
CA LYS A 95 -12.25 -5.48 -14.95
C LYS A 95 -12.03 -6.94 -14.58
N LEU A 96 -11.92 -7.22 -13.28
CA LEU A 96 -11.83 -8.57 -12.74
C LEU A 96 -12.99 -8.80 -11.75
N PRO A 97 -13.71 -9.93 -11.81
CA PRO A 97 -14.74 -10.25 -10.83
C PRO A 97 -14.09 -10.61 -9.49
N LEU A 98 -14.47 -9.93 -8.42
CA LEU A 98 -13.93 -10.19 -7.09
C LEU A 98 -14.88 -10.99 -6.17
N GLY A 99 -16.17 -11.06 -6.48
CA GLY A 99 -17.19 -11.64 -5.59
C GLY A 99 -17.80 -10.61 -4.67
N ASP A 100 -18.60 -11.08 -3.72
CA ASP A 100 -19.35 -10.21 -2.81
C ASP A 100 -18.45 -9.58 -1.76
N ASP A 101 -18.71 -8.33 -1.45
CA ASP A 101 -18.00 -7.45 -0.51
C ASP A 101 -16.47 -7.69 -0.45
N PRO A 102 -15.76 -7.42 -1.56
CA PRO A 102 -14.31 -7.59 -1.62
C PRO A 102 -13.60 -6.51 -0.81
N GLU A 103 -12.72 -6.93 0.10
CA GLU A 103 -11.97 -6.04 0.97
C GLU A 103 -10.54 -5.82 0.48
N ILE A 104 -9.65 -6.73 0.79
CA ILE A 104 -8.26 -6.68 0.41
C ILE A 104 -7.92 -7.80 -0.55
N PHE A 105 -7.10 -7.49 -1.51
CA PHE A 105 -6.53 -8.48 -2.42
C PHE A 105 -5.01 -8.37 -2.47
N ASP A 106 -4.38 -9.44 -2.91
CA ASP A 106 -2.98 -9.44 -3.30
C ASP A 106 -2.77 -10.27 -4.57
N LEU A 107 -1.71 -9.94 -5.30
CA LEU A 107 -1.31 -10.61 -6.53
C LEU A 107 -0.14 -11.56 -6.25
N THR A 108 -0.13 -12.71 -6.93
CA THR A 108 1.10 -13.52 -7.00
C THR A 108 2.24 -12.71 -7.61
N PRO A 109 3.51 -13.01 -7.27
CA PRO A 109 4.68 -12.28 -7.79
C PRO A 109 4.77 -12.26 -9.33
N ASP A 110 4.20 -13.25 -10.00
CA ASP A 110 4.12 -13.32 -11.47
C ASP A 110 2.90 -12.57 -12.04
N GLY A 111 2.04 -12.01 -11.18
CA GLY A 111 0.85 -11.25 -11.56
C GLY A 111 -0.29 -12.06 -12.17
N LYS A 112 -0.21 -13.40 -12.16
CA LYS A 112 -1.21 -14.25 -12.84
C LYS A 112 -2.43 -14.55 -11.99
N THR A 113 -2.28 -14.61 -10.69
CA THR A 113 -3.36 -14.93 -9.76
C THR A 113 -3.57 -13.79 -8.77
N LEU A 114 -4.82 -13.45 -8.55
CA LEU A 114 -5.26 -12.52 -7.53
C LEU A 114 -6.04 -13.29 -6.45
N TYR A 115 -5.68 -13.09 -5.19
CA TYR A 115 -6.40 -13.58 -4.03
C TYR A 115 -7.12 -12.41 -3.37
N VAL A 116 -8.43 -12.54 -3.09
CA VAL A 116 -9.25 -11.48 -2.51
C VAL A 116 -10.06 -12.01 -1.34
N SER A 117 -10.09 -11.28 -0.23
CA SER A 117 -10.99 -11.56 0.89
C SER A 117 -12.42 -11.12 0.53
N ASN A 118 -13.37 -12.02 0.76
CA ASN A 118 -14.81 -11.77 0.63
C ASN A 118 -15.42 -11.88 2.03
N GLU A 119 -15.73 -10.73 2.62
CA GLU A 119 -16.09 -10.64 4.04
C GLU A 119 -17.35 -11.43 4.36
N GLU A 120 -18.44 -11.23 3.60
CA GLU A 120 -19.71 -11.88 3.83
C GLU A 120 -19.69 -13.40 3.56
N ASP A 121 -18.85 -13.85 2.63
CA ASP A 121 -18.76 -15.26 2.25
C ASP A 121 -17.83 -16.09 3.13
N ALA A 122 -17.10 -15.46 4.06
CA ALA A 122 -16.05 -16.09 4.87
C ALA A 122 -15.05 -16.90 4.03
N GLU A 123 -14.58 -16.32 2.90
CA GLU A 123 -13.67 -16.99 1.99
C GLU A 123 -12.63 -16.04 1.35
N VAL A 124 -11.64 -16.64 0.74
CA VAL A 124 -10.70 -15.96 -0.15
C VAL A 124 -10.97 -16.41 -1.58
N GLY A 125 -11.45 -15.51 -2.41
CA GLY A 125 -11.65 -15.73 -3.83
C GLY A 125 -10.32 -15.83 -4.56
N ILE A 126 -10.29 -16.64 -5.62
CA ILE A 126 -9.12 -16.82 -6.50
C ILE A 126 -9.52 -16.41 -7.90
N VAL A 127 -8.82 -15.43 -8.45
CA VAL A 127 -9.08 -14.89 -9.80
C VAL A 127 -7.85 -15.11 -10.68
N ASP A 128 -8.05 -15.72 -11.85
CA ASP A 128 -7.06 -15.77 -12.91
C ASP A 128 -7.08 -14.45 -13.68
N VAL A 129 -5.98 -13.72 -13.60
CA VAL A 129 -5.89 -12.34 -14.13
C VAL A 129 -5.93 -12.32 -15.66
N ALA A 130 -5.37 -13.33 -16.31
CA ALA A 130 -5.29 -13.38 -17.77
C ALA A 130 -6.65 -13.67 -18.41
N SER A 131 -7.40 -14.64 -17.87
CA SER A 131 -8.75 -14.96 -18.35
C SER A 131 -9.83 -14.04 -17.80
N GLY A 132 -9.53 -13.26 -16.75
CA GLY A 132 -10.50 -12.42 -16.06
C GLY A 132 -11.62 -13.23 -15.37
N LYS A 133 -11.34 -14.45 -14.91
CA LYS A 133 -12.34 -15.34 -14.31
C LYS A 133 -12.00 -15.69 -12.88
N ARG A 134 -13.02 -15.79 -12.04
CA ARG A 134 -12.92 -16.41 -10.73
C ARG A 134 -12.79 -17.92 -10.91
N VAL A 135 -11.70 -18.51 -10.44
CA VAL A 135 -11.32 -19.92 -10.67
C VAL A 135 -11.38 -20.78 -9.41
N GLY A 136 -11.81 -20.21 -8.31
CA GLY A 136 -11.98 -20.92 -7.04
C GLY A 136 -12.16 -19.99 -5.86
N ALA A 137 -12.31 -20.62 -4.70
CA ALA A 137 -12.34 -19.95 -3.41
C ALA A 137 -11.80 -20.88 -2.32
N ILE A 138 -11.35 -20.32 -1.22
CA ILE A 138 -10.82 -21.02 -0.05
C ILE A 138 -11.60 -20.55 1.17
N LYS A 139 -12.31 -21.45 1.82
CA LYS A 139 -13.01 -21.11 3.07
C LYS A 139 -12.00 -20.82 4.18
N VAL A 140 -12.22 -19.73 4.89
CA VAL A 140 -11.42 -19.24 6.01
C VAL A 140 -12.32 -18.93 7.20
N GLY A 141 -11.88 -18.16 8.17
CA GLY A 141 -12.74 -17.71 9.27
C GLY A 141 -13.65 -16.55 8.86
N GLU A 142 -14.62 -16.24 9.71
CA GLU A 142 -15.58 -15.15 9.51
C GLU A 142 -14.90 -13.78 9.44
N GLU A 143 -15.46 -12.88 8.63
CA GLU A 143 -14.94 -11.55 8.32
C GLU A 143 -13.45 -11.56 7.92
N PRO A 144 -13.09 -12.23 6.80
CA PRO A 144 -11.73 -12.15 6.28
C PRO A 144 -11.46 -10.75 5.73
N GLU A 145 -10.34 -10.16 6.11
CA GLU A 145 -10.00 -8.79 5.73
C GLU A 145 -8.67 -8.73 4.96
N GLY A 146 -7.55 -8.84 5.66
CA GLY A 146 -6.22 -8.74 5.06
C GLY A 146 -5.85 -9.98 4.27
N VAL A 147 -5.27 -9.76 3.08
CA VAL A 147 -4.65 -10.80 2.25
C VAL A 147 -3.23 -10.38 1.91
N LEU A 148 -2.28 -11.29 2.02
CA LEU A 148 -0.90 -11.11 1.60
C LEU A 148 -0.36 -12.41 0.98
N VAL A 149 0.14 -12.33 -0.25
CA VAL A 149 0.85 -13.42 -0.92
C VAL A 149 2.34 -13.31 -0.59
N ALA A 150 2.91 -14.38 -0.08
CA ALA A 150 4.36 -14.42 0.21
C ALA A 150 5.19 -14.26 -1.08
N PRO A 151 6.42 -13.73 -1.01
CA PRO A 151 7.27 -13.50 -2.19
C PRO A 151 7.58 -14.75 -3.00
N ASP A 152 7.47 -15.93 -2.40
CA ASP A 152 7.64 -17.22 -3.11
C ASP A 152 6.39 -17.66 -3.90
N GLY A 153 5.26 -16.94 -3.75
CA GLY A 153 3.98 -17.25 -4.37
C GLY A 153 3.31 -18.53 -3.87
N LYS A 154 3.87 -19.19 -2.85
CA LYS A 154 3.38 -20.50 -2.36
C LYS A 154 2.48 -20.39 -1.14
N THR A 155 2.65 -19.33 -0.36
CA THR A 155 1.89 -19.09 0.87
C THR A 155 1.04 -17.85 0.73
N VAL A 156 -0.22 -17.94 1.15
CA VAL A 156 -1.12 -16.78 1.27
C VAL A 156 -1.54 -16.65 2.73
N TYR A 157 -1.34 -15.46 3.29
CA TYR A 157 -1.78 -15.11 4.64
C TYR A 157 -3.10 -14.38 4.57
N VAL A 158 -4.04 -14.73 5.44
CA VAL A 158 -5.38 -14.13 5.49
C VAL A 158 -5.74 -13.83 6.94
N THR A 159 -6.17 -12.62 7.25
CA THR A 159 -6.74 -12.32 8.57
C THR A 159 -8.20 -12.70 8.63
N SER A 160 -8.68 -13.12 9.80
CA SER A 160 -10.10 -13.28 10.15
C SER A 160 -10.38 -12.48 11.41
N GLU A 161 -11.23 -11.47 11.27
CA GLU A 161 -11.48 -10.48 12.31
C GLU A 161 -12.15 -11.09 13.54
N VAL A 162 -13.24 -11.82 13.32
CA VAL A 162 -14.05 -12.44 14.39
C VAL A 162 -13.24 -13.50 15.14
N ALA A 163 -12.55 -14.35 14.40
CA ALA A 163 -11.76 -15.44 15.01
C ALA A 163 -10.46 -14.96 15.66
N SER A 164 -10.00 -13.72 15.36
CA SER A 164 -8.69 -13.20 15.80
C SER A 164 -7.54 -14.12 15.36
N LEU A 165 -7.58 -14.53 14.10
CA LEU A 165 -6.64 -15.47 13.49
C LEU A 165 -5.94 -14.87 12.27
N VAL A 166 -4.75 -15.39 12.00
CA VAL A 166 -4.14 -15.40 10.68
C VAL A 166 -4.18 -16.83 10.14
N HIS A 167 -4.85 -17.03 9.04
CA HIS A 167 -4.84 -18.28 8.30
C HIS A 167 -3.62 -18.34 7.40
N VAL A 168 -2.90 -19.43 7.43
CA VAL A 168 -1.81 -19.75 6.49
C VAL A 168 -2.37 -20.70 5.45
N VAL A 169 -2.43 -20.26 4.23
CA VAL A 169 -2.97 -21.00 3.09
C VAL A 169 -1.82 -21.47 2.21
N ASP A 170 -1.82 -22.74 1.87
CA ASP A 170 -0.98 -23.30 0.81
C ASP A 170 -1.63 -23.05 -0.55
N ALA A 171 -0.96 -22.28 -1.41
CA ALA A 171 -1.51 -21.83 -2.69
C ALA A 171 -1.73 -22.99 -3.67
N ALA A 172 -0.91 -24.05 -3.62
CA ALA A 172 -1.01 -25.20 -4.53
C ALA A 172 -2.20 -26.09 -4.20
N SER A 173 -2.37 -26.46 -2.93
CA SER A 173 -3.50 -27.28 -2.47
C SER A 173 -4.78 -26.48 -2.25
N LYS A 174 -4.68 -25.14 -2.19
CA LYS A 174 -5.80 -24.23 -1.90
C LYS A 174 -6.46 -24.55 -0.55
N LYS A 175 -5.67 -24.86 0.46
CA LYS A 175 -6.15 -25.23 1.80
C LYS A 175 -5.49 -24.40 2.87
N VAL A 176 -6.25 -24.10 3.95
CA VAL A 176 -5.68 -23.60 5.19
C VAL A 176 -4.85 -24.71 5.82
N VAL A 177 -3.56 -24.48 6.02
CA VAL A 177 -2.62 -25.45 6.60
C VAL A 177 -2.28 -25.13 8.04
N LYS A 178 -2.50 -23.88 8.48
CA LYS A 178 -2.28 -23.45 9.86
C LYS A 178 -3.12 -22.23 10.22
N ASN A 179 -3.49 -22.15 11.49
CA ASN A 179 -4.12 -20.99 12.10
C ASN A 179 -3.21 -20.42 13.18
N ILE A 180 -2.94 -19.12 13.13
CA ILE A 180 -2.09 -18.42 14.09
C ILE A 180 -2.96 -17.45 14.87
N LYS A 181 -3.05 -17.62 16.19
CA LYS A 181 -3.80 -16.69 17.04
C LYS A 181 -3.05 -15.37 17.19
N VAL A 182 -3.74 -14.26 16.95
CA VAL A 182 -3.21 -12.88 17.06
C VAL A 182 -4.10 -12.02 17.96
N GLY A 183 -3.92 -10.71 17.96
CA GLY A 183 -4.78 -9.79 18.69
C GLY A 183 -6.19 -9.68 18.07
N LYS A 184 -7.11 -9.00 18.80
CA LYS A 184 -8.50 -8.83 18.36
C LYS A 184 -8.60 -8.00 17.10
N ARG A 185 -9.43 -8.44 16.16
CA ARG A 185 -9.74 -7.82 14.88
C ARG A 185 -8.47 -7.54 14.06
N PRO A 186 -7.79 -8.60 13.60
CA PRO A 186 -6.61 -8.42 12.76
C PRO A 186 -7.01 -7.90 11.38
N ARG A 187 -6.25 -6.88 10.88
CA ARG A 187 -6.62 -6.14 9.65
C ARG A 187 -5.59 -6.34 8.53
N ARG A 188 -4.47 -5.67 8.62
CA ARG A 188 -3.50 -5.53 7.51
C ARG A 188 -2.19 -6.22 7.83
N PHE A 189 -1.46 -6.50 6.78
CA PHE A 189 -0.14 -7.12 6.85
C PHE A 189 0.95 -6.17 6.35
N ALA A 190 2.15 -6.36 6.91
CA ALA A 190 3.40 -5.96 6.29
C ALA A 190 4.42 -7.07 6.50
N LEU A 191 5.17 -7.42 5.45
CA LEU A 191 6.23 -8.41 5.48
C LEU A 191 7.57 -7.69 5.48
N THR A 192 8.53 -8.14 6.30
CA THR A 192 9.91 -7.63 6.21
C THR A 192 10.49 -7.94 4.83
N PRO A 193 11.40 -7.11 4.29
CA PRO A 193 11.96 -7.32 2.95
C PRO A 193 12.66 -8.66 2.75
N ASP A 194 13.22 -9.23 3.85
CA ASP A 194 13.84 -10.56 3.87
C ASP A 194 12.80 -11.70 4.01
N GLY A 195 11.52 -11.36 4.16
CA GLY A 195 10.43 -12.31 4.32
C GLY A 195 10.39 -13.03 5.66
N SER A 196 11.26 -12.70 6.61
CA SER A 196 11.39 -13.45 7.87
C SER A 196 10.30 -13.16 8.89
N GLN A 197 9.70 -11.96 8.86
CA GLN A 197 8.67 -11.56 9.80
C GLN A 197 7.44 -11.00 9.09
N LEU A 198 6.28 -11.51 9.48
CA LEU A 198 4.98 -10.99 9.09
C LEU A 198 4.39 -10.19 10.26
N TRP A 199 4.13 -8.91 10.04
CA TRP A 199 3.52 -8.02 11.00
C TRP A 199 2.03 -7.88 10.70
N VAL A 200 1.19 -7.93 11.73
CA VAL A 200 -0.27 -7.93 11.62
C VAL A 200 -0.84 -6.87 12.55
N SER A 201 -1.55 -5.89 12.00
CA SER A 201 -2.28 -4.91 12.81
C SER A 201 -3.52 -5.53 13.44
N ASN A 202 -3.74 -5.29 14.74
CA ASN A 202 -4.88 -5.78 15.50
C ASN A 202 -5.71 -4.58 15.98
N GLU A 203 -6.79 -4.28 15.25
CA GLU A 203 -7.54 -3.03 15.38
C GLU A 203 -8.09 -2.84 16.81
N LEU A 204 -8.75 -3.86 17.38
CA LEU A 204 -9.38 -3.78 18.69
C LEU A 204 -8.49 -4.25 19.84
N ALA A 205 -7.21 -4.53 19.57
CA ALA A 205 -6.24 -4.88 20.60
C ALA A 205 -5.17 -3.80 20.82
N ALA A 206 -5.28 -2.64 20.13
CA ALA A 206 -4.30 -1.55 20.16
C ALA A 206 -2.85 -2.05 19.97
N SER A 207 -2.65 -3.00 19.03
CA SER A 207 -1.37 -3.71 18.93
C SER A 207 -1.05 -4.13 17.49
N VAL A 208 0.21 -4.55 17.30
CA VAL A 208 0.67 -5.31 16.14
C VAL A 208 1.26 -6.62 16.63
N SER A 209 0.84 -7.75 16.04
CA SER A 209 1.47 -9.05 16.27
C SER A 209 2.60 -9.24 15.26
N VAL A 210 3.76 -9.70 15.72
CA VAL A 210 4.91 -10.07 14.88
C VAL A 210 5.01 -11.58 14.83
N ILE A 211 4.90 -12.13 13.63
CA ILE A 211 4.94 -13.57 13.35
C ILE A 211 6.26 -13.90 12.67
N ASP A 212 7.00 -14.88 13.19
CA ASP A 212 8.11 -15.51 12.47
C ASP A 212 7.54 -16.41 11.37
N THR A 213 7.88 -16.13 10.10
CA THR A 213 7.28 -16.83 8.95
C THR A 213 7.73 -18.28 8.83
N ARG A 214 8.92 -18.62 9.32
CA ARG A 214 9.46 -19.97 9.27
C ARG A 214 8.79 -20.89 10.29
N THR A 215 8.61 -20.41 11.53
CA THR A 215 7.96 -21.19 12.59
C THR A 215 6.45 -21.03 12.59
N GLN A 216 5.95 -20.00 11.89
CA GLN A 216 4.54 -19.61 11.85
C GLN A 216 3.97 -19.44 13.28
N ALA A 217 4.67 -18.69 14.10
CA ALA A 217 4.31 -18.39 15.48
C ALA A 217 4.49 -16.91 15.78
N VAL A 218 3.61 -16.36 16.63
CA VAL A 218 3.78 -15.01 17.16
C VAL A 218 5.00 -15.00 18.07
N ILE A 219 5.96 -14.12 17.76
CA ILE A 219 7.20 -13.97 18.52
C ILE A 219 7.19 -12.70 19.39
N GLU A 220 6.29 -11.74 19.08
CA GLU A 220 6.16 -10.50 19.83
C GLU A 220 4.78 -9.87 19.59
N THR A 221 4.33 -9.05 20.55
CA THR A 221 3.15 -8.19 20.39
C THR A 221 3.50 -6.78 20.83
N ILE A 222 3.54 -5.87 19.86
CA ILE A 222 3.84 -4.46 20.06
C ILE A 222 2.55 -3.74 20.41
N LYS A 223 2.46 -3.15 21.61
CA LYS A 223 1.31 -2.36 22.05
C LYS A 223 1.57 -0.87 21.84
N PHE A 224 0.52 -0.16 21.47
CA PHE A 224 0.59 1.29 21.27
C PHE A 224 -0.07 2.03 22.42
N GLN A 225 0.51 3.18 22.77
CA GLN A 225 -0.05 4.12 23.72
C GLN A 225 0.09 5.51 23.12
N VAL A 226 -0.99 6.30 23.15
CA VAL A 226 -1.02 7.67 22.65
C VAL A 226 -1.48 8.56 23.80
N LYS A 227 -0.68 9.56 24.17
CA LYS A 227 -1.01 10.47 25.28
C LYS A 227 -2.35 11.17 25.01
N GLY A 228 -3.28 11.01 25.92
CA GLY A 228 -4.62 11.62 25.81
C GLY A 228 -5.64 10.80 25.03
N ALA A 229 -5.26 9.71 24.36
CA ALA A 229 -6.20 8.76 23.77
C ALA A 229 -6.52 7.63 24.75
N ARG A 230 -7.74 7.10 24.66
CA ARG A 230 -8.13 5.88 25.39
C ARG A 230 -7.67 4.66 24.59
N ASP A 231 -7.32 3.55 25.25
CA ASP A 231 -6.87 2.34 24.57
C ASP A 231 -7.82 1.87 23.46
N LYS A 232 -9.13 2.00 23.66
CA LYS A 232 -10.15 1.63 22.67
C LYS A 232 -10.18 2.53 21.42
N ASP A 233 -9.59 3.72 21.49
CA ASP A 233 -9.49 4.66 20.37
C ASP A 233 -8.18 4.45 19.58
N ILE A 234 -7.26 3.64 20.12
CA ILE A 234 -6.04 3.25 19.43
C ILE A 234 -6.38 2.02 18.57
N THR A 235 -6.67 2.25 17.31
CA THR A 235 -7.19 1.25 16.38
C THR A 235 -6.22 1.05 15.20
N PRO A 236 -5.13 0.24 15.37
CA PRO A 236 -4.14 0.00 14.33
C PRO A 236 -4.77 -0.66 13.11
N VAL A 237 -4.58 -0.07 11.91
CA VAL A 237 -5.06 -0.64 10.63
C VAL A 237 -3.95 -0.64 9.59
N GLY A 238 -3.70 0.50 8.93
CA GLY A 238 -2.69 0.60 7.88
C GLY A 238 -1.30 0.27 8.41
N LEU A 239 -0.56 -0.53 7.66
CA LEU A 239 0.77 -1.00 8.03
C LEU A 239 1.65 -1.10 6.80
N THR A 240 2.84 -0.51 6.86
CA THR A 240 3.86 -0.61 5.81
C THR A 240 5.26 -0.59 6.42
N MET A 241 6.27 -0.99 5.64
CA MET A 241 7.67 -1.01 6.08
C MET A 241 8.57 -0.24 5.11
N SER A 242 9.66 0.31 5.65
CA SER A 242 10.73 0.87 4.82
C SER A 242 11.40 -0.22 3.97
N ALA A 243 11.89 0.16 2.79
CA ALA A 243 12.53 -0.79 1.87
C ALA A 243 13.79 -1.46 2.45
N ASP A 244 14.46 -0.82 3.42
CA ASP A 244 15.61 -1.38 4.13
C ASP A 244 15.21 -2.27 5.33
N GLY A 245 13.90 -2.41 5.59
CA GLY A 245 13.36 -3.22 6.67
C GLY A 245 13.62 -2.73 8.09
N LYS A 246 14.13 -1.50 8.25
CA LYS A 246 14.47 -0.98 9.58
C LYS A 246 13.31 -0.35 10.32
N ARG A 247 12.34 0.20 9.61
CA ARG A 247 11.17 0.87 10.19
C ARG A 247 9.87 0.31 9.68
N ALA A 248 8.90 0.18 10.58
CA ALA A 248 7.51 -0.04 10.25
C ALA A 248 6.69 1.21 10.60
N PHE A 249 5.64 1.46 9.83
CA PHE A 249 4.73 2.59 9.99
C PHE A 249 3.33 2.06 10.17
N VAL A 250 2.67 2.46 11.26
CA VAL A 250 1.36 1.93 11.67
C VAL A 250 0.38 3.08 11.86
N GLY A 251 -0.69 3.12 11.06
CA GLY A 251 -1.80 4.04 11.26
C GLY A 251 -2.63 3.62 12.47
N LEU A 252 -2.76 4.48 13.47
CA LEU A 252 -3.44 4.20 14.75
C LEU A 252 -4.91 4.63 14.77
N GLY A 253 -5.54 4.64 13.60
CA GLY A 253 -6.99 4.83 13.43
C GLY A 253 -7.55 6.02 14.19
N GLN A 254 -8.48 5.77 15.10
CA GLN A 254 -9.19 6.83 15.85
C GLN A 254 -8.30 7.64 16.79
N ALA A 255 -7.09 7.17 17.11
CA ALA A 255 -6.10 7.97 17.81
C ALA A 255 -5.49 9.09 16.93
N ASN A 256 -5.76 9.11 15.62
CA ASN A 256 -5.33 10.14 14.68
C ASN A 256 -3.80 10.31 14.59
N HIS A 257 -3.07 9.23 14.77
CA HIS A 257 -1.60 9.22 14.73
C HIS A 257 -1.11 8.14 13.77
N VAL A 258 0.10 8.32 13.30
CA VAL A 258 0.90 7.23 12.73
C VAL A 258 2.10 6.97 13.64
N ALA A 259 2.34 5.70 13.96
CA ALA A 259 3.47 5.26 14.76
C ALA A 259 4.64 4.89 13.84
N PHE A 260 5.84 5.31 14.21
CA PHE A 260 7.13 4.88 13.66
C PHE A 260 7.70 3.86 14.62
N VAL A 261 7.96 2.67 14.14
CA VAL A 261 8.43 1.55 14.95
C VAL A 261 9.77 1.04 14.41
N ASP A 262 10.78 0.97 15.24
CA ASP A 262 12.03 0.30 14.91
C ASP A 262 11.82 -1.21 14.85
N VAL A 263 12.12 -1.84 13.71
CA VAL A 263 11.82 -3.25 13.45
C VAL A 263 12.69 -4.18 14.31
N ALA A 264 13.95 -3.82 14.54
CA ALA A 264 14.89 -4.66 15.28
C ALA A 264 14.56 -4.70 16.78
N SER A 265 14.35 -3.54 17.39
CA SER A 265 14.03 -3.42 18.82
C SER A 265 12.54 -3.54 19.14
N ARG A 266 11.67 -3.42 18.10
CA ARG A 266 10.19 -3.41 18.19
C ARG A 266 9.64 -2.28 19.08
N LYS A 267 10.39 -1.19 19.20
CA LYS A 267 10.01 -0.02 19.99
C LYS A 267 9.37 1.04 19.13
N VAL A 268 8.33 1.68 19.65
CA VAL A 268 7.77 2.88 19.06
C VAL A 268 8.76 4.02 19.27
N GLU A 269 9.30 4.56 18.18
CA GLU A 269 10.27 5.67 18.20
C GLU A 269 9.57 7.03 18.23
N GLN A 270 8.52 7.18 17.41
CA GLN A 270 7.79 8.43 17.23
C GLN A 270 6.31 8.18 17.01
N LEU A 271 5.52 9.16 17.42
CA LEU A 271 4.09 9.27 17.12
C LEU A 271 3.86 10.60 16.41
N VAL A 272 3.29 10.58 15.23
CA VAL A 272 3.01 11.79 14.43
C VAL A 272 1.51 11.97 14.33
N LEU A 273 1.01 13.13 14.80
CA LEU A 273 -0.39 13.51 14.65
C LEU A 273 -0.69 13.76 13.16
N VAL A 274 -1.78 13.17 12.67
CA VAL A 274 -2.30 13.31 11.30
C VAL A 274 -3.78 13.69 11.33
N GLY A 275 -4.50 13.52 10.22
CA GLY A 275 -5.95 13.76 10.19
C GLY A 275 -6.76 12.69 10.93
N LYS A 276 -8.09 12.83 10.91
CA LYS A 276 -8.99 11.95 11.67
C LYS A 276 -9.10 10.56 11.04
N ARG A 277 -8.93 9.52 11.86
CA ARG A 277 -8.95 8.11 11.49
C ARG A 277 -7.84 7.78 10.49
N ALA A 278 -6.59 7.78 10.96
CA ALA A 278 -5.42 7.33 10.20
C ALA A 278 -5.63 5.87 9.75
N TRP A 279 -5.92 5.66 8.45
CA TRP A 279 -6.37 4.38 7.92
C TRP A 279 -5.30 3.70 7.07
N GLY A 280 -5.24 3.98 5.77
CA GLY A 280 -4.19 3.46 4.90
C GLY A 280 -2.90 4.24 5.00
N VAL A 281 -1.78 3.57 4.84
CA VAL A 281 -0.44 4.17 4.83
C VAL A 281 0.36 3.65 3.63
N GLY A 282 1.20 4.50 3.05
CA GLY A 282 2.07 4.14 1.94
C GLY A 282 3.33 4.99 1.91
N LEU A 283 4.42 4.43 1.42
CA LEU A 283 5.70 5.13 1.22
C LEU A 283 5.89 5.46 -0.26
N ASN A 284 6.56 6.56 -0.55
CA ASN A 284 7.15 6.77 -1.86
C ASN A 284 8.37 5.86 -2.05
N LYS A 285 8.85 5.69 -3.27
CA LYS A 285 9.95 4.77 -3.60
C LYS A 285 11.26 5.13 -2.90
N ALA A 286 11.52 6.42 -2.72
CA ALA A 286 12.70 6.90 -1.98
C ALA A 286 12.61 6.59 -0.48
N GLY A 287 11.42 6.31 0.06
CA GLY A 287 11.18 6.04 1.48
C GLY A 287 11.32 7.28 2.37
N ASP A 288 11.40 8.47 1.79
CA ASP A 288 11.55 9.74 2.52
C ASP A 288 10.19 10.41 2.86
N LYS A 289 9.09 10.00 2.20
CA LYS A 289 7.74 10.49 2.45
C LYS A 289 6.78 9.36 2.74
N LEU A 290 6.13 9.46 3.90
CA LEU A 290 5.04 8.59 4.29
C LEU A 290 3.72 9.32 4.04
N LEU A 291 2.80 8.66 3.36
CA LEU A 291 1.47 9.15 3.08
C LEU A 291 0.47 8.42 3.98
N VAL A 292 -0.35 9.17 4.68
CA VAL A 292 -1.37 8.63 5.60
C VAL A 292 -2.74 9.14 5.15
N VAL A 293 -3.64 8.24 4.77
CA VAL A 293 -5.03 8.60 4.44
C VAL A 293 -5.86 8.65 5.70
N ASN A 294 -6.68 9.68 5.84
CA ASN A 294 -7.43 10.00 7.04
C ASN A 294 -8.94 9.90 6.74
N GLY A 295 -9.52 8.74 7.04
CA GLY A 295 -10.84 8.34 6.57
C GLY A 295 -12.03 9.12 7.13
N LEU A 296 -11.84 9.97 8.15
CA LEU A 296 -12.91 10.79 8.76
C LEU A 296 -12.67 12.30 8.65
N SER A 297 -11.56 12.73 8.05
CA SER A 297 -11.30 14.13 7.72
C SER A 297 -11.18 14.39 6.24
N ASP A 298 -11.39 13.34 5.40
CA ASP A 298 -11.43 13.42 3.95
C ASP A 298 -10.12 14.00 3.34
N ASP A 299 -9.00 13.65 3.96
CA ASP A 299 -7.69 14.20 3.61
C ASP A 299 -6.58 13.13 3.65
N LEU A 300 -5.41 13.52 3.17
CA LEU A 300 -4.17 12.78 3.26
C LEU A 300 -3.10 13.66 3.88
N THR A 301 -2.40 13.12 4.87
CA THR A 301 -1.22 13.77 5.48
C THR A 301 0.05 13.18 4.89
N VAL A 302 0.93 14.05 4.38
CA VAL A 302 2.30 13.69 3.97
C VAL A 302 3.23 13.95 5.15
N VAL A 303 3.98 12.94 5.55
CA VAL A 303 4.92 12.98 6.67
C VAL A 303 6.34 12.78 6.15
N ASP A 304 7.26 13.62 6.58
CA ASP A 304 8.70 13.43 6.35
C ASP A 304 9.23 12.33 7.26
N VAL A 305 9.80 11.30 6.66
CA VAL A 305 10.23 10.09 7.38
C VAL A 305 11.45 10.35 8.26
N ALA A 306 12.36 11.24 7.84
CA ALA A 306 13.59 11.50 8.57
C ALA A 306 13.34 12.32 9.83
N SER A 307 12.51 13.36 9.74
CA SER A 307 12.19 14.24 10.87
C SER A 307 10.98 13.83 11.68
N ALA A 308 10.20 12.84 11.20
CA ALA A 308 8.90 12.42 11.74
C ALA A 308 7.94 13.63 11.92
N LYS A 309 7.85 14.50 10.90
CA LYS A 309 6.98 15.69 10.93
C LYS A 309 5.99 15.67 9.78
N ALA A 310 4.74 16.03 10.08
CA ALA A 310 3.76 16.30 9.03
C ALA A 310 4.20 17.51 8.21
N LEU A 311 4.33 17.31 6.89
CA LEU A 311 4.72 18.36 5.94
C LEU A 311 3.49 19.10 5.42
N LYS A 312 2.45 18.35 5.06
CA LYS A 312 1.26 18.89 4.41
C LYS A 312 0.08 17.96 4.58
N THR A 313 -1.12 18.54 4.66
CA THR A 313 -2.39 17.83 4.58
C THR A 313 -3.14 18.32 3.35
N LEU A 314 -3.69 17.38 2.57
CA LEU A 314 -4.31 17.63 1.27
C LEU A 314 -5.71 17.02 1.24
N PRO A 315 -6.75 17.72 0.76
CA PRO A 315 -8.05 17.13 0.54
C PRO A 315 -7.97 16.09 -0.59
N VAL A 316 -8.57 14.90 -0.41
CA VAL A 316 -8.45 13.79 -1.38
C VAL A 316 -9.77 13.10 -1.72
N GLY A 317 -10.88 13.72 -1.41
CA GLY A 317 -12.21 13.15 -1.57
C GLY A 317 -12.68 12.40 -0.32
N ARG A 318 -13.97 12.04 -0.32
CA ARG A 318 -14.67 11.55 0.88
C ARG A 318 -14.33 10.10 1.21
N VAL A 319 -14.05 9.86 2.48
CA VAL A 319 -13.68 8.55 3.05
C VAL A 319 -12.53 7.92 2.25
N PRO A 320 -11.33 8.53 2.28
CA PRO A 320 -10.16 7.95 1.63
C PRO A 320 -9.74 6.68 2.34
N HIS A 321 -9.38 5.64 1.56
CA HIS A 321 -9.12 4.30 2.09
C HIS A 321 -7.69 3.83 1.90
N SER A 322 -7.14 3.98 0.70
CA SER A 322 -5.84 3.44 0.32
C SER A 322 -5.01 4.45 -0.45
N VAL A 323 -3.69 4.32 -0.40
CA VAL A 323 -2.75 5.13 -1.17
C VAL A 323 -1.67 4.26 -1.78
N VAL A 324 -1.35 4.51 -3.06
CA VAL A 324 -0.27 3.87 -3.81
C VAL A 324 0.52 4.97 -4.52
N VAL A 325 1.85 4.95 -4.41
CA VAL A 325 2.74 5.88 -5.11
C VAL A 325 3.33 5.19 -6.34
N VAL A 326 3.21 5.84 -7.49
CA VAL A 326 3.75 5.40 -8.77
C VAL A 326 4.88 6.34 -9.19
N GLU A 327 6.08 5.80 -9.41
CA GLU A 327 7.29 6.55 -9.80
C GLU A 327 7.99 5.87 -10.98
#